data_d4bde8e9b36139d127a5dd175344a284
#
_entry.id   d4bde8e9b36139d127a5dd175344a284
#
_cell.length_a   1.000
_cell.length_b   1.000
_cell.length_c   1.000
_cell.angle_alpha   90.00
_cell.angle_beta   90.00
_cell.angle_gamma   90.00
#
_symmetry.space_group_name_H-M   'P 1'
#
loop_
_entity.id
_entity.type
_entity.pdbx_description
1 polymer ?
#
loop_
_entity_poly.entity_id
_entity_poly.type
_entity_poly.pdbx_seq_one_letter_code
_entity_poly.pdbx_strand_id
1 'polypeptide(L)' 'MTYEIRVRGHLGPRMLRAFEALSAEPAGEDTLLTGCLPDQAAVYGVLARLEAFGLELLEFRCLAR' A
#
# COMPACT_ATOMS: atom_id res chain seq x y z
N MET A 1 2.70 -11.93 -7.14
CA MET A 1 2.19 -12.27 -5.81
C MET A 1 1.32 -11.15 -5.29
N THR A 2 0.35 -11.50 -4.48
CA THR A 2 -0.59 -10.54 -3.92
C THR A 2 -0.11 -10.07 -2.56
N TYR A 3 -0.17 -8.77 -2.35
CA TYR A 3 0.29 -8.16 -1.10
C TYR A 3 -0.82 -7.35 -0.48
N GLU A 4 -0.78 -7.27 0.84
CA GLU A 4 -1.73 -6.49 1.61
C GLU A 4 -0.92 -5.58 2.52
N ILE A 5 -1.17 -4.27 2.42
CA ILE A 5 -0.40 -3.27 3.12
C ILE A 5 -1.35 -2.36 3.89
N ARG A 6 -1.18 -2.28 5.21
CA ARG A 6 -2.00 -1.40 6.03
C ARG A 6 -1.17 -0.19 6.41
N VAL A 7 -1.72 0.98 6.14
CA VAL A 7 -1.08 2.24 6.50
C VAL A 7 -2.01 3.06 7.37
N ARG A 8 -1.44 3.88 8.23
CA ARG A 8 -2.21 4.70 9.17
C ARG A 8 -2.93 5.82 8.43
N GLY A 9 -4.20 6.02 8.81
CA GLY A 9 -4.98 7.14 8.30
C GLY A 9 -5.61 6.86 6.95
N HIS A 10 -6.39 7.82 6.47
CA HIS A 10 -7.04 7.72 5.17
C HIS A 10 -6.28 8.55 4.17
N LEU A 11 -6.04 7.97 2.99
CA LEU A 11 -5.26 8.63 1.95
C LEU A 11 -6.15 9.51 1.10
N GLY A 12 -5.68 10.72 0.81
CA GLY A 12 -6.38 11.61 -0.09
C GLY A 12 -6.21 11.19 -1.55
N PRO A 13 -6.98 11.80 -2.47
CA PRO A 13 -6.96 11.40 -3.88
C PRO A 13 -5.58 11.48 -4.52
N ARG A 14 -4.78 12.46 -4.12
CA ARG A 14 -3.45 12.64 -4.69
C ARG A 14 -2.54 11.49 -4.30
N MET A 15 -2.60 11.07 -3.06
CA MET A 15 -1.80 9.93 -2.61
C MET A 15 -2.28 8.63 -3.20
N LEU A 16 -3.60 8.47 -3.36
CA LEU A 16 -4.15 7.26 -3.97
C LEU A 16 -3.65 7.07 -5.39
N ARG A 17 -3.42 8.14 -6.13
CA ARG A 17 -2.88 8.05 -7.48
C ARG A 17 -1.47 7.47 -7.51
N ALA A 18 -0.70 7.74 -6.47
CA ALA A 18 0.66 7.20 -6.39
C ALA A 18 0.66 5.69 -6.23
N PHE A 19 -0.47 5.12 -5.81
CA PHE A 19 -0.60 3.69 -5.57
C PHE A 19 -1.70 3.07 -6.43
N GLU A 20 -1.92 3.59 -7.64
CA GLU A 20 -3.04 3.14 -8.45
C GLU A 20 -2.91 1.70 -8.93
N ALA A 21 -1.71 1.10 -8.83
CA ALA A 21 -1.54 -0.32 -9.12
C ALA A 21 -2.15 -1.19 -8.01
N LEU A 22 -2.52 -0.59 -6.89
CA LEU A 22 -3.12 -1.27 -5.76
C LEU A 22 -4.54 -0.76 -5.54
N SER A 23 -5.39 -1.63 -4.99
CA SER A 23 -6.71 -1.21 -4.57
C SER A 23 -6.64 -0.65 -3.17
N ALA A 24 -7.31 0.47 -2.92
CA ALA A 24 -7.31 1.10 -1.61
C ALA A 24 -8.69 1.04 -1.01
N GLU A 25 -8.78 0.61 0.25
CA GLU A 25 -10.04 0.54 0.97
C GLU A 25 -9.85 1.09 2.37
N PRO A 26 -10.86 1.79 2.91
CA PRO A 26 -10.79 2.18 4.31
C PRO A 26 -10.88 0.94 5.20
N ALA A 27 -10.10 0.94 6.27
CA ALA A 27 -10.07 -0.15 7.24
C ALA A 27 -10.06 0.48 8.62
N GLY A 28 -11.26 0.78 9.14
CA GLY A 28 -11.37 1.56 10.36
C GLY A 28 -10.83 2.96 10.11
N GLU A 29 -9.85 3.36 10.90
CA GLU A 29 -9.22 4.67 10.75
C GLU A 29 -8.02 4.62 9.80
N ASP A 30 -7.73 3.44 9.25
CA ASP A 30 -6.56 3.23 8.42
C ASP A 30 -6.96 2.97 6.98
N THR A 31 -5.96 2.73 6.13
CA THR A 31 -6.18 2.36 4.73
C THR A 31 -5.50 1.04 4.44
N LEU A 32 -6.23 0.17 3.76
CA LEU A 32 -5.69 -1.12 3.34
C LEU A 32 -5.45 -1.07 1.85
N LEU A 33 -4.20 -1.29 1.45
CA LEU A 33 -3.79 -1.36 0.06
C LEU A 33 -3.58 -2.82 -0.31
N THR A 34 -4.22 -3.27 -1.39
CA THR A 34 -4.13 -4.66 -1.80
C THR A 34 -3.89 -4.73 -3.29
N GLY A 35 -3.02 -5.64 -3.70
CA GLY A 35 -2.80 -5.82 -5.13
C GLY A 35 -1.70 -6.80 -5.43
N CYS A 36 -1.56 -7.09 -6.72
CA CYS A 36 -0.55 -8.00 -7.22
C CYS A 36 0.64 -7.20 -7.69
N LEU A 37 1.81 -7.50 -7.15
CA LEU A 37 3.05 -6.85 -7.55
C LEU A 37 3.94 -7.91 -8.22
N PRO A 38 4.51 -7.59 -9.39
CA PRO A 38 5.18 -8.61 -10.20
C PRO A 38 6.50 -9.11 -9.63
N ASP A 39 7.21 -8.28 -8.88
CA ASP A 39 8.51 -8.66 -8.39
C ASP A 39 8.87 -7.87 -7.14
N GLN A 40 10.03 -8.18 -6.58
CA GLN A 40 10.49 -7.56 -5.36
C GLN A 40 10.81 -6.08 -5.55
N ALA A 41 11.28 -5.71 -6.74
CA ALA A 41 11.57 -4.30 -7.03
C ALA A 41 10.29 -3.47 -6.94
N ALA A 42 9.16 -4.01 -7.41
CA ALA A 42 7.89 -3.31 -7.33
C ALA A 42 7.47 -3.13 -5.87
N VAL A 43 7.72 -4.14 -5.03
CA VAL A 43 7.42 -4.06 -3.60
C VAL A 43 8.23 -2.93 -2.95
N TYR A 44 9.52 -2.91 -3.21
CA TYR A 44 10.38 -1.86 -2.64
C TYR A 44 10.00 -0.49 -3.17
N GLY A 45 9.54 -0.41 -4.41
CA GLY A 45 9.06 0.85 -4.98
C GLY A 45 7.85 1.39 -4.22
N VAL A 46 6.91 0.51 -3.87
CA VAL A 46 5.74 0.90 -3.09
C VAL A 46 6.16 1.37 -1.71
N LEU A 47 7.04 0.61 -1.04
CA LEU A 47 7.50 0.97 0.29
C LEU A 47 8.23 2.30 0.30
N ALA A 48 9.03 2.56 -0.74
CA ALA A 48 9.74 3.83 -0.85
C ALA A 48 8.78 5.01 -1.00
N ARG A 49 7.68 4.82 -1.73
CA ARG A 49 6.67 5.87 -1.88
C ARG A 49 5.94 6.12 -0.57
N LEU A 50 5.65 5.06 0.19
CA LEU A 50 5.04 5.23 1.50
C LEU A 50 5.93 6.10 2.38
N GLU A 51 7.22 5.82 2.36
CA GLU A 51 8.18 6.59 3.14
C GLU A 51 8.25 8.03 2.66
N ALA A 52 8.30 8.22 1.34
CA ALA A 52 8.40 9.56 0.77
C ALA A 52 7.20 10.43 1.12
N PHE A 53 6.02 9.84 1.26
CA PHE A 53 4.82 10.58 1.65
C PHE A 53 4.68 10.72 3.16
N GLY A 54 5.60 10.16 3.92
CA GLY A 54 5.52 10.20 5.38
C GLY A 54 4.42 9.34 5.95
N LEU A 55 4.00 8.31 5.23
CA LEU A 55 2.94 7.42 5.70
C LEU A 55 3.53 6.37 6.63
N GLU A 56 2.77 6.06 7.67
CA GLU A 56 3.22 5.06 8.64
C GLU A 56 2.73 3.69 8.22
N LEU A 57 3.67 2.78 7.98
CA LEU A 57 3.37 1.39 7.65
C LEU A 57 3.01 0.64 8.93
N LEU A 58 1.80 0.09 8.98
CA LEU A 58 1.34 -0.64 10.15
C LEU A 58 1.51 -2.13 9.98
N GLU A 59 1.27 -2.64 8.77
CA GLU A 59 1.36 -4.07 8.52
C GLU A 59 1.65 -4.29 7.04
N PHE A 60 2.47 -5.28 6.75
CA PHE A 60 2.79 -5.70 5.40
C PHE A 60 2.70 -7.21 5.34
N ARG A 61 1.86 -7.73 4.44
CA ARG A 61 1.68 -9.17 4.31
C ARG A 61 1.72 -9.60 2.86
N CYS A 62 2.37 -10.73 2.63
CA CYS A 62 2.34 -11.39 1.35
C CYS A 62 1.26 -12.46 1.44
N LEU A 63 0.19 -12.31 0.67
CA LEU A 63 -0.91 -13.25 0.69
C LEU A 63 -0.58 -14.46 -0.17
N ALA A 64 -1.20 -15.58 0.13
CA ALA A 64 -0.99 -16.78 -0.65
C ALA A 64 -1.41 -16.55 -2.09
N ARG A 65 -0.71 -17.23 -3.01
CA ARG A 65 -1.01 -17.15 -4.43
C ARG A 65 -2.34 -17.79 -4.76
#